data_494b0a97c272bcd5969444214232f6aa
#
_entry.id   494b0a97c272bcd5969444214232f6aa
#
_cell.length_a   1.000
_cell.length_b   1.000
_cell.length_c   1.000
_cell.angle_alpha   90.00
_cell.angle_beta   90.00
_cell.angle_gamma   90.00
#
_symmetry.space_group_name_H-M   'P 1'
#
loop_
_entity.id
_entity.type
_entity.pdbx_description
1 polymer ?
#
loop_
_entity_poly.entity_id
_entity_poly.type
_entity_poly.pdbx_seq_one_letter_code
_entity_poly.pdbx_strand_id
1 'polypeptide(L)'
;MASHYADIISSENNWTSAETCLLGGWSFGGVVAFEAARILMARGHGVKGVVLIDSPPPVGHIPLSDSIIRAVTESQHGEGGSTENGNRGKPGVADAVRKLIQRSFRTCADLLGAFNPLLETWEGVGNIKGPVPRLALLRCTAGWTPPPEYGEIMENPWLQDRLDRSLATAGWEMLTGRSVPCVDIPGNHFQVFDTANIEAVSDALGRVCLDLDSK
;
A
#
# COMPACT_ATOMS: atom_id res chain seq x y z
N MET A 1 -6.84 11.54 -6.70
CA MET A 1 -7.29 10.51 -5.71
C MET A 1 -7.05 10.99 -4.29
N ALA A 2 -5.82 11.23 -3.84
CA ALA A 2 -5.54 11.68 -2.47
C ALA A 2 -6.30 12.97 -2.07
N SER A 3 -6.38 13.96 -2.96
CA SER A 3 -7.17 15.18 -2.73
C SER A 3 -8.64 14.87 -2.46
N HIS A 4 -9.25 13.96 -3.23
CA HIS A 4 -10.63 13.56 -3.03
C HIS A 4 -10.86 12.90 -1.66
N TYR A 5 -9.95 12.03 -1.21
CA TYR A 5 -10.02 11.48 0.14
C TYR A 5 -9.83 12.56 1.22
N ALA A 6 -8.89 13.49 1.02
CA ALA A 6 -8.72 14.61 1.93
C ALA A 6 -9.98 15.50 2.00
N ASP A 7 -10.66 15.71 0.86
CA ASP A 7 -11.93 16.46 0.80
C ASP A 7 -13.03 15.75 1.59
N ILE A 8 -13.20 14.44 1.41
CA ILE A 8 -14.17 13.64 2.17
C ILE A 8 -13.86 13.70 3.66
N ILE A 9 -12.62 13.42 4.05
CA ILE A 9 -12.21 13.43 5.45
C ILE A 9 -12.45 14.81 6.10
N SER A 10 -12.14 15.88 5.37
CA SER A 10 -12.35 17.25 5.86
C SER A 10 -13.83 17.61 6.01
N SER A 11 -14.71 17.06 5.14
CA SER A 11 -16.14 17.40 5.12
C SER A 11 -16.98 16.61 6.13
N GLU A 12 -16.62 15.35 6.38
CA GLU A 12 -17.40 14.45 7.24
C GLU A 12 -17.28 14.75 8.73
N ASN A 13 -16.13 15.29 9.09
CA ASN A 13 -15.82 15.47 10.50
C ASN A 13 -15.95 16.92 10.90
N ASN A 14 -16.89 17.62 11.16
CA ASN A 14 -16.87 18.98 11.75
C ASN A 14 -15.58 19.25 12.56
N TRP A 15 -14.46 19.02 11.90
CA TRP A 15 -13.12 18.88 12.49
C TRP A 15 -12.73 20.18 13.15
N THR A 16 -12.72 20.18 14.46
CA THR A 16 -12.19 21.30 15.23
C THR A 16 -10.66 21.30 15.16
N SER A 17 -10.03 22.43 15.32
CA SER A 17 -8.57 22.55 15.32
C SER A 17 -7.85 21.73 16.39
N ALA A 18 -8.59 21.18 17.35
CA ALA A 18 -8.07 20.32 18.44
C ALA A 18 -8.11 18.82 18.10
N GLU A 19 -8.87 18.44 17.09
CA GLU A 19 -9.00 17.02 16.72
C GLU A 19 -7.88 16.61 15.78
N THR A 20 -7.39 15.39 15.98
CA THR A 20 -6.31 14.81 15.19
C THR A 20 -6.70 13.42 14.72
N CYS A 21 -6.16 12.98 13.57
CA CYS A 21 -6.39 11.65 13.05
C CYS A 21 -5.10 10.89 12.77
N LEU A 22 -5.24 9.57 12.66
CA LEU A 22 -4.29 8.69 12.03
C LEU A 22 -4.87 8.24 10.69
N LEU A 23 -4.03 8.18 9.69
CA LEU A 23 -4.38 7.58 8.40
C LEU A 23 -3.60 6.29 8.21
N GLY A 24 -4.07 5.43 7.33
CA GLY A 24 -3.35 4.22 6.99
C GLY A 24 -3.82 3.62 5.69
N GLY A 25 -2.99 2.73 5.15
CA GLY A 25 -3.37 2.03 3.94
C GLY A 25 -2.42 0.89 3.62
N TRP A 26 -2.96 -0.11 2.96
CA TRP A 26 -2.22 -1.25 2.45
C TRP A 26 -1.77 -0.97 1.01
N SER A 27 -0.53 -1.41 0.69
CA SER A 27 -0.02 -1.33 -0.68
C SER A 27 -0.08 0.11 -1.22
N PHE A 28 -0.63 0.32 -2.40
CA PHE A 28 -0.89 1.63 -3.00
C PHE A 28 -1.75 2.54 -2.09
N GLY A 29 -2.65 1.95 -1.28
CA GLY A 29 -3.44 2.70 -0.31
C GLY A 29 -2.61 3.46 0.72
N GLY A 30 -1.44 2.96 1.10
CA GLY A 30 -0.51 3.67 1.99
C GLY A 30 0.10 4.90 1.33
N VAL A 31 0.40 4.84 0.05
CA VAL A 31 0.87 6.00 -0.73
C VAL A 31 -0.21 7.07 -0.83
N VAL A 32 -1.46 6.65 -1.08
CA VAL A 32 -2.62 7.55 -1.10
C VAL A 32 -2.85 8.19 0.27
N ALA A 33 -2.74 7.40 1.36
CA ALA A 33 -2.88 7.90 2.73
C ALA A 33 -1.78 8.91 3.09
N PHE A 34 -0.54 8.65 2.67
CA PHE A 34 0.57 9.59 2.85
C PHE A 34 0.30 10.93 2.18
N GLU A 35 -0.12 10.93 0.92
CA GLU A 35 -0.39 12.18 0.20
C GLU A 35 -1.65 12.88 0.72
N ALA A 36 -2.70 12.13 1.10
CA ALA A 36 -3.88 12.69 1.76
C ALA A 36 -3.53 13.36 3.09
N ALA A 37 -2.64 12.75 3.88
CA ALA A 37 -2.13 13.33 5.13
C ALA A 37 -1.42 14.66 4.88
N ARG A 38 -0.56 14.73 3.87
CA ARG A 38 0.13 15.98 3.49
C ARG A 38 -0.84 17.09 3.12
N ILE A 39 -1.86 16.76 2.32
CA ILE A 39 -2.91 17.70 1.92
C ILE A 39 -3.70 18.19 3.14
N LEU A 40 -4.09 17.28 4.04
CA LEU A 40 -4.80 17.63 5.27
C LEU A 40 -3.96 18.54 6.17
N MET A 41 -2.71 18.20 6.39
CA MET A 41 -1.77 19.03 7.17
C MET A 41 -1.54 20.41 6.54
N ALA A 42 -1.44 20.49 5.21
CA ALA A 42 -1.32 21.76 4.50
C ALA A 42 -2.57 22.65 4.63
N ARG A 43 -3.73 22.04 4.86
CA ARG A 43 -5.01 22.72 5.14
C ARG A 43 -5.19 23.08 6.63
N GLY A 44 -4.22 22.74 7.48
CA GLY A 44 -4.26 23.01 8.92
C GLY A 44 -4.94 21.95 9.77
N HIS A 45 -5.28 20.80 9.19
CA HIS A 45 -5.83 19.68 9.96
C HIS A 45 -4.74 18.91 10.71
N GLY A 46 -5.03 18.46 11.91
CA GLY A 46 -4.12 17.66 12.73
C GLY A 46 -4.02 16.22 12.22
N VAL A 47 -2.85 15.80 11.74
CA VAL A 47 -2.56 14.41 11.40
C VAL A 47 -1.41 13.93 12.26
N LYS A 48 -1.66 12.94 13.12
CA LYS A 48 -0.64 12.36 14.03
C LYS A 48 0.37 11.50 13.30
N GLY A 49 -0.07 10.82 12.24
CA GLY A 49 0.80 9.99 11.43
C GLY A 49 0.06 9.13 10.41
N VAL A 50 0.84 8.37 9.67
CA VAL A 50 0.35 7.41 8.67
C VAL A 50 0.94 6.04 8.92
N VAL A 51 0.09 5.03 8.97
CA VAL A 51 0.49 3.62 9.02
C VAL A 51 0.51 3.05 7.61
N LEU A 52 1.68 2.63 7.18
CA LEU A 52 1.92 1.98 5.90
C LEU A 52 1.86 0.47 6.10
N ILE A 53 0.87 -0.20 5.54
CA ILE A 53 0.75 -1.65 5.63
C ILE A 53 1.35 -2.24 4.35
N ASP A 54 2.57 -2.72 4.46
CA ASP A 54 3.37 -3.27 3.35
C ASP A 54 3.29 -2.42 2.06
N SER A 55 3.39 -1.10 2.23
CA SER A 55 3.27 -0.14 1.13
C SER A 55 4.63 0.11 0.49
N PRO A 56 4.74 -0.01 -0.84
CA PRO A 56 5.98 0.29 -1.54
C PRO A 56 6.30 1.79 -1.44
N PRO A 57 7.57 2.16 -1.33
CA PRO A 57 7.95 3.56 -1.43
C PRO A 57 7.68 4.08 -2.85
N PRO A 58 7.13 5.30 -3.01
CA PRO A 58 6.82 5.82 -4.34
C PRO A 58 8.05 6.31 -5.11
N VAL A 59 9.21 6.41 -4.45
CA VAL A 59 10.46 6.84 -5.08
C VAL A 59 11.20 5.63 -5.64
N GLY A 60 11.52 5.67 -6.93
CA GLY A 60 12.19 4.56 -7.61
C GLY A 60 11.35 3.28 -7.70
N HIS A 61 10.03 3.42 -7.55
CA HIS A 61 9.13 2.28 -7.60
C HIS A 61 9.08 1.67 -9.01
N ILE A 62 9.20 0.35 -9.07
CA ILE A 62 8.97 -0.44 -10.28
C ILE A 62 7.51 -0.90 -10.25
N PRO A 63 6.64 -0.46 -11.17
CA PRO A 63 5.25 -0.88 -11.22
C PRO A 63 5.09 -2.40 -11.37
N LEU A 64 4.01 -2.95 -10.83
CA LEU A 64 3.69 -4.36 -11.05
C LEU A 64 3.44 -4.62 -12.54
N SER A 65 4.15 -5.61 -13.11
CA SER A 65 3.93 -6.03 -14.48
C SER A 65 2.59 -6.74 -14.67
N ASP A 66 2.11 -6.80 -15.91
CA ASP A 66 0.91 -7.57 -16.26
C ASP A 66 1.05 -9.05 -15.88
N SER A 67 2.26 -9.60 -15.93
CA SER A 67 2.55 -10.99 -15.54
C SER A 67 2.30 -11.21 -14.04
N ILE A 68 2.77 -10.30 -13.20
CA ILE A 68 2.54 -10.35 -11.74
C ILE A 68 1.05 -10.19 -11.44
N ILE A 69 0.40 -9.18 -12.05
CA ILE A 69 -1.03 -8.92 -11.84
C ILE A 69 -1.87 -10.14 -12.21
N ARG A 70 -1.57 -10.79 -13.32
CA ARG A 70 -2.24 -12.03 -13.72
C ARG A 70 -1.99 -13.16 -12.73
N ALA A 71 -0.73 -13.43 -12.39
CA ALA A 71 -0.36 -14.50 -11.47
C ALA A 71 -1.06 -14.36 -10.11
N VAL A 72 -1.10 -13.13 -9.54
CA VAL A 72 -1.77 -12.86 -8.27
C VAL A 72 -3.28 -13.08 -8.36
N THR A 73 -3.91 -12.59 -9.43
CA THR A 73 -5.38 -12.63 -9.54
C THR A 73 -5.94 -13.99 -10.00
N GLU A 74 -5.11 -14.82 -10.61
CA GLU A 74 -5.49 -16.16 -11.04
C GLU A 74 -5.23 -17.21 -9.94
N SER A 75 -4.14 -17.09 -9.18
CA SER A 75 -3.80 -18.01 -8.10
C SER A 75 -4.76 -17.93 -6.90
N GLN A 76 -5.33 -16.78 -6.60
CA GLN A 76 -6.27 -16.61 -5.48
C GLN A 76 -7.63 -17.28 -5.70
N HIS A 77 -7.91 -17.82 -6.89
CA HIS A 77 -9.19 -18.42 -7.25
C HIS A 77 -9.09 -19.93 -7.51
N GLY A 78 -7.93 -20.56 -7.26
CA GLY A 78 -7.68 -21.99 -7.54
C GLY A 78 -8.27 -22.98 -6.56
N GLU A 79 -8.76 -22.58 -5.38
CA GLU A 79 -9.24 -23.50 -4.35
C GLU A 79 -10.77 -23.52 -4.12
N GLY A 80 -11.55 -22.92 -4.98
CA GLY A 80 -13.01 -22.85 -4.80
C GLY A 80 -13.81 -23.07 -6.08
N GLY A 81 -14.02 -24.34 -6.47
CA GLY A 81 -15.15 -24.68 -7.33
C GLY A 81 -14.86 -25.19 -8.73
N SER A 82 -14.35 -26.41 -8.84
CA SER A 82 -14.66 -27.28 -9.97
C SER A 82 -16.15 -27.68 -9.92
N THR A 83 -17.02 -26.87 -10.49
CA THR A 83 -18.32 -27.34 -10.96
C THR A 83 -18.18 -27.62 -12.46
N GLU A 84 -17.86 -28.86 -12.78
CA GLU A 84 -18.19 -29.44 -14.09
C GLU A 84 -19.69 -29.30 -14.30
N ASN A 85 -20.09 -28.32 -15.07
CA ASN A 85 -21.32 -28.37 -15.85
C ASN A 85 -21.18 -27.47 -17.06
N GLY A 86 -21.11 -28.12 -18.22
CA GLY A 86 -20.98 -27.51 -19.52
C GLY A 86 -22.13 -26.58 -19.86
N ASN A 87 -21.95 -25.30 -19.59
CA ASN A 87 -22.75 -24.26 -20.19
C ASN A 87 -21.82 -23.17 -20.74
N ARG A 88 -21.49 -23.26 -22.03
CA ARG A 88 -20.79 -22.22 -22.79
C ARG A 88 -21.75 -21.06 -23.02
N GLY A 89 -21.83 -20.10 -22.06
CA GLY A 89 -22.69 -18.96 -22.27
C GLY A 89 -22.67 -17.94 -21.14
N LYS A 90 -21.95 -16.89 -21.29
CA LYS A 90 -21.66 -15.69 -20.50
C LYS A 90 -20.51 -15.87 -19.49
N PRO A 91 -19.56 -14.92 -19.44
CA PRO A 91 -18.53 -14.92 -18.42
C PRO A 91 -19.20 -14.96 -17.05
N GLY A 92 -18.85 -15.94 -16.21
CA GLY A 92 -19.43 -16.07 -14.89
C GLY A 92 -19.11 -14.84 -14.05
N VAL A 93 -19.91 -14.60 -12.99
CA VAL A 93 -19.69 -13.49 -12.05
C VAL A 93 -18.25 -13.44 -11.57
N ALA A 94 -17.65 -14.61 -11.31
CA ALA A 94 -16.25 -14.75 -10.91
C ALA A 94 -15.27 -14.18 -11.94
N ASP A 95 -15.51 -14.38 -13.23
CA ASP A 95 -14.65 -13.87 -14.30
C ASP A 95 -14.78 -12.33 -14.44
N ALA A 96 -15.98 -11.81 -14.28
CA ALA A 96 -16.22 -10.35 -14.27
C ALA A 96 -15.52 -9.68 -13.08
N VAL A 97 -15.59 -10.27 -11.88
CA VAL A 97 -14.92 -9.79 -10.69
C VAL A 97 -13.39 -9.84 -10.86
N ARG A 98 -12.85 -10.94 -11.38
CA ARG A 98 -11.42 -11.05 -11.68
C ARG A 98 -10.92 -9.94 -12.59
N LYS A 99 -11.63 -9.65 -13.68
CA LYS A 99 -11.30 -8.56 -14.61
C LYS A 99 -11.33 -7.20 -13.94
N LEU A 100 -12.29 -6.96 -13.03
CA LEU A 100 -12.32 -5.73 -12.25
C LEU A 100 -11.12 -5.60 -11.33
N ILE A 101 -10.73 -6.68 -10.64
CA ILE A 101 -9.56 -6.71 -9.77
C ILE A 101 -8.29 -6.44 -10.61
N GLN A 102 -8.11 -7.14 -11.73
CA GLN A 102 -6.97 -6.92 -12.63
C GLN A 102 -6.90 -5.46 -13.11
N ARG A 103 -8.03 -4.88 -13.50
CA ARG A 103 -8.09 -3.47 -13.89
C ARG A 103 -7.71 -2.54 -12.75
N SER A 104 -8.18 -2.81 -11.55
CA SER A 104 -7.84 -2.01 -10.36
C SER A 104 -6.33 -2.07 -10.06
N PHE A 105 -5.73 -3.26 -10.12
CA PHE A 105 -4.28 -3.42 -9.93
C PHE A 105 -3.48 -2.65 -10.98
N ARG A 106 -3.85 -2.74 -12.27
CA ARG A 106 -3.20 -1.96 -13.34
C ARG A 106 -3.30 -0.46 -13.08
N THR A 107 -4.51 0.02 -12.79
CA THR A 107 -4.71 1.44 -12.49
C THR A 107 -3.85 1.90 -11.30
N CYS A 108 -3.77 1.11 -10.24
CA CYS A 108 -2.93 1.43 -9.09
C CYS A 108 -1.44 1.41 -9.45
N ALA A 109 -0.99 0.43 -10.25
CA ALA A 109 0.38 0.33 -10.71
C ALA A 109 0.77 1.53 -11.61
N ASP A 110 -0.11 1.90 -12.55
CA ASP A 110 0.08 3.06 -13.43
C ASP A 110 0.16 4.37 -12.64
N LEU A 111 -0.77 4.56 -11.69
CA LEU A 111 -0.79 5.75 -10.83
C LEU A 111 0.45 5.84 -9.95
N LEU A 112 0.90 4.73 -9.39
CA LEU A 112 2.10 4.68 -8.55
C LEU A 112 3.35 4.91 -9.38
N GLY A 113 3.44 4.33 -10.58
CA GLY A 113 4.55 4.55 -11.51
C GLY A 113 4.63 5.99 -12.03
N ALA A 114 3.48 6.66 -12.19
CA ALA A 114 3.42 8.05 -12.60
C ALA A 114 3.65 9.03 -11.42
N PHE A 115 3.46 8.58 -10.19
CA PHE A 115 3.58 9.42 -9.00
C PHE A 115 5.04 9.49 -8.54
N ASN A 116 5.65 10.65 -8.69
CA ASN A 116 6.95 10.93 -8.11
C ASN A 116 6.89 12.21 -7.29
N PRO A 117 6.72 12.12 -5.98
CA PRO A 117 6.56 13.27 -5.11
C PRO A 117 7.81 14.16 -5.04
N LEU A 118 8.96 13.71 -5.53
CA LEU A 118 10.19 14.50 -5.62
C LEU A 118 10.22 15.41 -6.86
N LEU A 119 9.55 15.01 -7.96
CA LEU A 119 9.55 15.81 -9.19
C LEU A 119 8.73 17.10 -9.08
N GLU A 120 7.68 17.09 -8.27
CA GLU A 120 6.80 18.27 -8.08
C GLU A 120 7.43 19.33 -7.17
N THR A 121 8.56 19.02 -6.52
CA THR A 121 9.10 19.85 -5.44
C THR A 121 10.61 20.09 -5.52
N TRP A 122 11.27 19.70 -6.61
CA TRP A 122 12.73 19.70 -6.72
C TRP A 122 13.32 21.11 -6.91
N GLU A 123 13.77 21.70 -5.82
CA GLU A 123 14.92 22.62 -5.78
C GLU A 123 15.87 22.15 -4.68
N GLY A 124 16.73 21.18 -5.01
CA GLY A 124 17.82 20.74 -4.11
C GLY A 124 17.52 19.49 -3.31
N VAL A 125 18.58 18.78 -3.03
CA VAL A 125 18.68 17.48 -2.34
C VAL A 125 17.68 17.29 -1.20
N GLY A 126 16.72 16.38 -1.38
CA GLY A 126 16.25 15.53 -0.30
C GLY A 126 14.98 15.91 0.47
N ASN A 127 14.24 16.99 0.18
CA ASN A 127 13.06 17.31 0.98
C ASN A 127 11.84 17.67 0.12
N ILE A 128 10.75 16.93 0.35
CA ILE A 128 9.41 17.32 -0.12
C ILE A 128 9.05 18.68 0.48
N LYS A 129 8.59 19.63 -0.34
CA LYS A 129 8.03 20.88 0.16
C LYS A 129 6.71 20.63 0.91
N GLY A 130 6.54 21.32 2.04
CA GLY A 130 5.33 21.26 2.85
C GLY A 130 5.41 20.26 4.01
N PRO A 131 4.31 20.07 4.71
CA PRO A 131 4.29 19.22 5.89
C PRO A 131 4.49 17.75 5.51
N VAL A 132 5.24 17.04 6.34
CA VAL A 132 5.54 15.61 6.18
C VAL A 132 5.00 14.87 7.40
N PRO A 133 4.02 13.96 7.24
CA PRO A 133 3.48 13.20 8.35
C PRO A 133 4.53 12.24 8.93
N ARG A 134 4.35 11.89 10.19
CA ARG A 134 5.08 10.77 10.78
C ARG A 134 4.63 9.48 10.14
N LEU A 135 5.57 8.57 9.88
CA LEU A 135 5.27 7.28 9.27
C LEU A 135 5.61 6.15 10.23
N ALA A 136 4.89 5.05 10.10
CA ALA A 136 5.28 3.75 10.61
C ALA A 136 4.92 2.69 9.57
N LEU A 137 5.83 1.76 9.32
CA LEU A 137 5.68 0.71 8.32
C LEU A 137 5.47 -0.65 8.99
N LEU A 138 4.40 -1.34 8.66
CA LEU A 138 4.21 -2.76 8.89
C LEU A 138 4.70 -3.50 7.65
N ARG A 139 5.76 -4.30 7.75
CA ARG A 139 6.41 -4.96 6.63
C ARG A 139 6.20 -6.46 6.67
N CYS A 140 5.69 -7.06 5.61
CA CYS A 140 5.61 -8.51 5.45
C CYS A 140 7.00 -9.15 5.46
N THR A 141 7.15 -10.27 6.15
CA THR A 141 8.42 -11.00 6.24
C THR A 141 8.62 -12.04 5.15
N ALA A 142 7.55 -12.53 4.55
CA ALA A 142 7.63 -13.48 3.44
C ALA A 142 7.60 -12.76 2.09
N GLY A 143 8.50 -13.16 1.19
CA GLY A 143 8.46 -12.73 -0.20
C GLY A 143 7.33 -13.41 -0.96
N TRP A 144 6.79 -12.71 -1.94
CA TRP A 144 5.86 -13.32 -2.87
C TRP A 144 6.62 -14.07 -3.95
N THR A 145 6.22 -15.31 -4.22
CA THR A 145 6.76 -16.13 -5.29
C THR A 145 5.63 -16.43 -6.29
N PRO A 146 5.86 -16.22 -7.58
CA PRO A 146 4.86 -16.55 -8.58
C PRO A 146 4.59 -18.06 -8.59
N PRO A 147 3.35 -18.49 -8.89
CA PRO A 147 3.07 -19.89 -9.13
C PRO A 147 3.92 -20.44 -10.29
N PRO A 148 4.32 -21.74 -10.24
CA PRO A 148 5.26 -22.32 -11.21
C PRO A 148 4.88 -22.16 -12.69
N GLU A 149 3.58 -22.13 -12.98
CA GLU A 149 3.04 -21.95 -14.35
C GLU A 149 3.34 -20.58 -14.96
N TYR A 150 3.73 -19.58 -14.15
CA TYR A 150 4.12 -18.25 -14.64
C TYR A 150 5.63 -18.09 -14.80
N GLY A 151 6.42 -19.12 -14.46
CA GLY A 151 7.87 -19.08 -14.52
C GLY A 151 8.50 -18.13 -13.50
N GLU A 152 9.77 -17.82 -13.70
CA GLU A 152 10.47 -16.86 -12.84
C GLU A 152 10.10 -15.43 -13.23
N ILE A 153 9.52 -14.66 -12.29
CA ILE A 153 9.25 -13.24 -12.41
C ILE A 153 10.08 -12.52 -11.36
N MET A 154 11.19 -11.91 -11.77
CA MET A 154 12.16 -11.24 -10.86
C MET A 154 12.15 -9.71 -11.02
N GLU A 155 10.99 -9.13 -11.31
CA GLU A 155 10.90 -7.72 -11.70
C GLU A 155 10.71 -6.76 -10.52
N ASN A 156 10.31 -7.26 -9.35
CA ASN A 156 9.95 -6.43 -8.19
C ASN A 156 10.68 -6.86 -6.91
N PRO A 157 11.94 -6.42 -6.70
CA PRO A 157 12.71 -6.81 -5.52
C PRO A 157 12.01 -6.53 -4.20
N TRP A 158 11.32 -5.38 -4.04
CA TRP A 158 10.61 -5.03 -2.82
C TRP A 158 9.49 -6.04 -2.47
N LEU A 159 8.91 -6.71 -3.47
CA LEU A 159 7.86 -7.71 -3.29
C LEU A 159 8.42 -9.10 -2.98
N GLN A 160 9.59 -9.41 -3.52
CA GLN A 160 10.17 -10.76 -3.54
C GLN A 160 11.28 -10.93 -2.52
N ASP A 161 12.22 -9.98 -2.45
CA ASP A 161 13.32 -10.00 -1.48
C ASP A 161 12.90 -9.31 -0.17
N ARG A 162 12.73 -10.12 0.86
CA ARG A 162 12.38 -9.65 2.20
C ARG A 162 13.57 -9.73 3.18
N LEU A 163 14.74 -10.13 2.71
CA LEU A 163 15.95 -10.13 3.53
C LEU A 163 16.50 -8.72 3.65
N ASP A 164 16.47 -7.96 2.57
CA ASP A 164 16.87 -6.54 2.57
C ASP A 164 15.72 -5.63 3.00
N ARG A 165 15.76 -5.19 4.25
CA ARG A 165 14.77 -4.26 4.82
C ARG A 165 14.78 -2.89 4.15
N SER A 166 15.92 -2.47 3.59
CA SER A 166 16.05 -1.17 2.95
C SER A 166 15.18 -1.03 1.70
N LEU A 167 14.87 -2.14 1.01
CA LEU A 167 13.93 -2.14 -0.12
C LEU A 167 12.53 -1.64 0.26
N ALA A 168 12.15 -1.78 1.52
CA ALA A 168 10.87 -1.31 2.02
C ALA A 168 10.94 0.08 2.67
N THR A 169 12.07 0.46 3.25
CA THR A 169 12.16 1.69 4.07
C THR A 169 12.88 2.85 3.38
N ALA A 170 13.94 2.59 2.60
CA ALA A 170 14.85 3.65 2.13
C ALA A 170 14.15 4.76 1.33
N GLY A 171 13.22 4.40 0.45
CA GLY A 171 12.48 5.41 -0.32
C GLY A 171 11.55 6.28 0.54
N TRP A 172 10.96 5.71 1.59
CA TRP A 172 10.17 6.46 2.57
C TRP A 172 11.05 7.37 3.45
N GLU A 173 12.21 6.87 3.87
CA GLU A 173 13.19 7.65 4.62
C GLU A 173 13.75 8.81 3.79
N MET A 174 13.99 8.58 2.51
CA MET A 174 14.38 9.63 1.56
C MET A 174 13.28 10.71 1.46
N LEU A 175 12.02 10.32 1.35
CA LEU A 175 10.90 11.25 1.26
C LEU A 175 10.70 12.07 2.53
N THR A 176 10.85 11.43 3.68
CA THR A 176 10.56 12.09 4.96
C THR A 176 11.76 12.80 5.58
N GLY A 177 12.97 12.49 5.09
CA GLY A 177 14.22 12.98 5.67
C GLY A 177 14.51 12.42 7.07
N ARG A 178 13.86 11.33 7.47
CA ARG A 178 14.00 10.71 8.79
C ARG A 178 13.79 9.20 8.72
N SER A 179 14.32 8.48 9.70
CA SER A 179 14.09 7.03 9.83
C SER A 179 12.61 6.72 10.02
N VAL A 180 12.15 5.67 9.35
CA VAL A 180 10.78 5.17 9.41
C VAL A 180 10.73 3.92 10.28
N PRO A 181 10.08 3.97 11.46
CA PRO A 181 9.85 2.79 12.28
C PRO A 181 9.21 1.68 11.44
N CYS A 182 9.82 0.49 11.50
CA CYS A 182 9.41 -0.65 10.69
C CYS A 182 9.20 -1.88 11.57
N VAL A 183 7.99 -2.38 11.60
CA VAL A 183 7.57 -3.57 12.36
C VAL A 183 7.31 -4.71 11.38
N ASP A 184 7.92 -5.85 11.63
CA ASP A 184 7.71 -7.04 10.81
C ASP A 184 6.37 -7.71 11.17
N ILE A 185 5.61 -8.11 10.14
CA ILE A 185 4.36 -8.84 10.22
C ILE A 185 4.45 -10.14 9.38
N PRO A 186 3.69 -11.18 9.75
CA PRO A 186 3.73 -12.45 9.02
C PRO A 186 3.09 -12.36 7.62
N GLY A 187 3.36 -13.37 6.80
CA GLY A 187 2.83 -13.51 5.45
C GLY A 187 3.57 -12.69 4.41
N ASN A 188 3.10 -12.78 3.18
CA ASN A 188 3.55 -11.95 2.06
C ASN A 188 2.54 -10.81 1.78
N HIS A 189 2.89 -9.97 0.83
CA HIS A 189 2.10 -8.79 0.46
C HIS A 189 0.60 -9.06 0.24
N PHE A 190 0.25 -10.17 -0.37
CA PHE A 190 -1.13 -10.52 -0.73
C PHE A 190 -1.85 -11.35 0.34
N GLN A 191 -1.12 -11.75 1.40
CA GLN A 191 -1.63 -12.57 2.49
C GLN A 191 -1.77 -11.82 3.82
N VAL A 192 -1.53 -10.52 3.83
CA VAL A 192 -1.55 -9.68 5.05
C VAL A 192 -2.85 -9.90 5.85
N PHE A 193 -3.97 -10.00 5.16
CA PHE A 193 -5.30 -10.08 5.78
C PHE A 193 -5.87 -11.52 5.83
N ASP A 194 -5.05 -12.51 5.52
CA ASP A 194 -5.45 -13.92 5.66
C ASP A 194 -5.71 -14.25 7.13
N THR A 195 -6.64 -15.16 7.37
CA THR A 195 -7.04 -15.58 8.72
C THR A 195 -5.85 -16.00 9.58
N ALA A 196 -4.83 -16.60 8.98
CA ALA A 196 -3.62 -17.02 9.67
C ALA A 196 -2.74 -15.85 10.17
N ASN A 197 -2.86 -14.68 9.57
CA ASN A 197 -2.00 -13.54 9.83
C ASN A 197 -2.71 -12.40 10.57
N ILE A 198 -4.04 -12.34 10.49
CA ILE A 198 -4.83 -11.17 10.90
C ILE A 198 -4.65 -10.81 12.37
N GLU A 199 -4.50 -11.76 13.27
CA GLU A 199 -4.28 -11.49 14.69
C GLU A 199 -2.97 -10.76 14.92
N ALA A 200 -1.85 -11.28 14.39
CA ALA A 200 -0.54 -10.65 14.52
C ALA A 200 -0.46 -9.28 13.83
N VAL A 201 -1.15 -9.13 12.69
CA VAL A 201 -1.25 -7.84 11.98
C VAL A 201 -2.05 -6.84 12.80
N SER A 202 -3.17 -7.26 13.41
CA SER A 202 -4.00 -6.39 14.28
C SER A 202 -3.24 -5.92 15.50
N ASP A 203 -2.49 -6.81 16.15
CA ASP A 203 -1.65 -6.49 17.30
C ASP A 203 -0.54 -5.49 16.94
N ALA A 204 0.13 -5.72 15.81
CA ALA A 204 1.16 -4.81 15.32
C ALA A 204 0.57 -3.43 14.98
N LEU A 205 -0.58 -3.41 14.32
CA LEU A 205 -1.31 -2.18 13.97
C LEU A 205 -1.70 -1.41 15.24
N GLY A 206 -2.27 -2.08 16.23
CA GLY A 206 -2.65 -1.46 17.49
C GLY A 206 -1.48 -0.80 18.21
N ARG A 207 -0.33 -1.50 18.32
CA ARG A 207 0.89 -0.95 18.92
C ARG A 207 1.40 0.28 18.18
N VAL A 208 1.44 0.22 16.85
CA VAL A 208 1.92 1.32 16.02
C VAL A 208 1.00 2.53 16.10
N CYS A 209 -0.31 2.32 16.11
CA CYS A 209 -1.29 3.41 16.29
C CYS A 209 -1.11 4.11 17.65
N LEU A 210 -0.94 3.35 18.73
CA LEU A 210 -0.69 3.91 20.07
C LEU A 210 0.63 4.70 20.11
N ASP A 211 1.68 4.22 19.46
CA ASP A 211 2.98 4.92 19.40
C ASP A 211 2.91 6.22 18.60
N LEU A 212 2.15 6.24 17.51
CA LEU A 212 1.90 7.45 16.75
C LEU A 212 1.00 8.44 17.48
N ASP A 213 0.03 7.95 18.27
CA ASP A 213 -0.91 8.78 19.01
C ASP A 213 -0.26 9.45 20.24
N SER A 214 0.70 8.78 20.87
CA SER A 214 1.33 9.22 22.13
C SER A 214 2.35 10.35 21.97
N LYS A 215 2.77 10.68 20.76
CA LYS A 215 3.82 11.68 20.45
C LYS A 215 3.26 12.84 19.66
#